data_cea31be6c996d7687e4dfc734012d821
#
_entry.id   cea31be6c996d7687e4dfc734012d821
#
_cell.length_a   1.000
_cell.length_b   1.000
_cell.length_c   1.000
_cell.angle_alpha   90.00
_cell.angle_beta   90.00
_cell.angle_gamma   90.00
#
_symmetry.space_group_name_H-M   'P 1'
#
loop_
_entity.id
_entity.type
_entity.pdbx_description
1 polymer ?
#
loop_
_entity_poly.entity_id
_entity_poly.type
_entity_poly.pdbx_seq_one_letter_code
_entity_poly.pdbx_strand_id
1 'polypeptide(L)'
;MNVYSALKEIFKQNISCSSENIQLEESLGRTLSKPLRINKNIPEFDTSSMDGFAVKKSSLGKIVRFKILGETAAGADSDFVINPNECVRVYTGSRMPKNADFVVIQENTRLEGNFIHVNGYDKNSPYVRKLGLDFKKGQTISHPILIDYKLISALASLNFEKVSVIKKPRVCIIPTGNEILALGSKAKKK
;
A
#
# COMPACT_ATOMS: atom_id res chain seq x y z
N MET A 1 -31.81 19.19 36.50
CA MET A 1 -30.92 19.46 35.35
C MET A 1 -31.64 18.95 34.11
N ASN A 2 -31.75 19.72 33.05
CA ASN A 2 -32.33 19.21 31.82
C ASN A 2 -31.30 18.44 30.98
N VAL A 3 -31.77 17.66 30.01
CA VAL A 3 -30.88 16.78 29.15
C VAL A 3 -29.80 17.60 28.47
N TYR A 4 -30.11 18.80 28.02
CA TYR A 4 -29.15 19.69 27.34
C TYR A 4 -27.99 20.10 28.24
N SER A 5 -28.31 20.44 29.49
CA SER A 5 -27.30 20.83 30.50
C SER A 5 -26.44 19.61 30.89
N ALA A 6 -27.04 18.42 30.97
CA ALA A 6 -26.30 17.18 31.26
C ALA A 6 -25.31 16.84 30.16
N LEU A 7 -25.76 16.88 28.90
CA LEU A 7 -24.88 16.66 27.74
C LEU A 7 -23.74 17.65 27.69
N LYS A 8 -24.01 18.95 27.96
CA LYS A 8 -22.98 19.98 28.00
C LYS A 8 -21.92 19.71 29.05
N GLU A 9 -22.30 19.22 30.22
CA GLU A 9 -21.34 18.85 31.28
C GLU A 9 -20.54 17.61 30.91
N ILE A 10 -21.16 16.59 30.28
CA ILE A 10 -20.47 15.40 29.78
C ILE A 10 -19.40 15.77 28.74
N PHE A 11 -19.76 16.59 27.75
CA PHE A 11 -18.83 17.00 26.69
C PHE A 11 -17.72 17.96 27.17
N LYS A 12 -17.86 18.58 28.31
CA LYS A 12 -16.76 19.35 28.95
C LYS A 12 -15.69 18.43 29.54
N GLN A 13 -16.00 17.16 29.80
CA GLN A 13 -15.05 16.22 30.40
C GLN A 13 -13.99 15.86 29.35
N ASN A 14 -12.74 16.19 29.62
CA ASN A 14 -11.61 15.87 28.76
C ASN A 14 -11.11 14.46 29.11
N ILE A 15 -11.59 13.45 28.38
CA ILE A 15 -11.15 12.08 28.58
C ILE A 15 -9.86 11.88 27.78
N SER A 16 -8.71 11.89 28.46
CA SER A 16 -7.43 11.54 27.85
C SER A 16 -7.20 10.04 27.96
N CYS A 17 -6.96 9.39 26.82
CA CYS A 17 -6.55 8.00 26.78
C CYS A 17 -5.05 7.90 26.51
N SER A 18 -4.33 7.06 27.27
CA SER A 18 -2.94 6.74 26.99
C SER A 18 -2.81 5.95 25.68
N SER A 19 -1.60 5.85 25.14
CA SER A 19 -1.31 5.00 24.00
C SER A 19 -0.79 3.62 24.42
N GLU A 20 -0.95 2.64 23.52
CA GLU A 20 -0.37 1.31 23.61
C GLU A 20 0.12 0.86 22.24
N ASN A 21 1.14 -0.04 22.24
CA ASN A 21 1.60 -0.66 21.00
C ASN A 21 0.93 -2.03 20.88
N ILE A 22 0.35 -2.30 19.72
CA ILE A 22 -0.31 -3.58 19.40
C ILE A 22 0.21 -4.11 18.07
N GLN A 23 0.00 -5.40 17.81
CA GLN A 23 0.28 -6.00 16.51
C GLN A 23 -0.60 -5.36 15.43
N LEU A 24 -0.08 -5.25 14.21
CA LEU A 24 -0.82 -4.65 13.11
C LEU A 24 -2.15 -5.39 12.84
N GLU A 25 -2.15 -6.71 12.94
CA GLU A 25 -3.34 -7.54 12.74
C GLU A 25 -4.47 -7.24 13.74
N GLU A 26 -4.12 -6.78 14.94
CA GLU A 26 -5.08 -6.45 16.00
C GLU A 26 -5.57 -4.99 15.94
N SER A 27 -5.06 -4.22 14.97
CA SER A 27 -5.26 -2.77 14.94
C SER A 27 -6.55 -2.30 14.26
N LEU A 28 -7.31 -3.21 13.64
CA LEU A 28 -8.57 -2.85 12.98
C LEU A 28 -9.53 -2.14 13.94
N GLY A 29 -10.06 -0.99 13.50
CA GLY A 29 -10.98 -0.18 14.29
C GLY A 29 -10.32 0.55 15.46
N ARG A 30 -8.99 0.52 15.59
CA ARG A 30 -8.25 1.32 16.57
C ARG A 30 -7.85 2.67 15.95
N THR A 31 -7.56 3.62 16.79
CA THR A 31 -7.12 4.96 16.36
C THR A 31 -5.61 5.09 16.53
N LEU A 32 -4.91 5.46 15.48
CA LEU A 32 -3.48 5.73 15.51
C LEU A 32 -3.21 6.90 16.47
N SER A 33 -2.26 6.72 17.40
CA SER A 33 -1.94 7.69 18.45
C SER A 33 -0.72 8.55 18.15
N LYS A 34 0.08 8.17 17.17
CA LYS A 34 1.30 8.88 16.74
C LYS A 34 1.42 8.84 15.22
N PRO A 35 2.04 9.86 14.61
CA PRO A 35 2.31 9.83 13.18
C PRO A 35 3.30 8.70 12.86
N LEU A 36 3.09 8.01 11.74
CA LEU A 36 4.00 6.99 11.24
C LEU A 36 4.84 7.53 10.11
N ARG A 37 6.15 7.52 10.28
CA ARG A 37 7.09 7.93 9.25
C ARG A 37 7.42 6.75 8.34
N ILE A 38 7.23 6.92 7.04
CA ILE A 38 7.54 5.91 6.02
C ILE A 38 9.06 5.86 5.86
N ASN A 39 9.65 4.67 6.01
CA ASN A 39 11.10 4.46 6.02
C ASN A 39 11.67 3.99 4.68
N LYS A 40 10.82 3.61 3.71
CA LYS A 40 11.22 3.15 2.38
C LYS A 40 10.27 3.64 1.28
N ASN A 41 10.73 3.60 0.04
CA ASN A 41 9.86 3.83 -1.12
C ASN A 41 9.04 2.57 -1.44
N ILE A 42 7.84 2.73 -1.99
CA ILE A 42 7.09 1.64 -2.61
C ILE A 42 6.62 2.10 -3.99
N PRO A 43 6.99 1.40 -5.06
CA PRO A 43 8.03 0.38 -5.12
C PRO A 43 9.43 0.94 -4.80
N GLU A 44 10.38 0.07 -4.42
CA GLU A 44 11.74 0.47 -4.03
C GLU A 44 12.64 0.82 -5.23
N PHE A 45 12.19 0.50 -6.45
CA PHE A 45 12.84 0.79 -7.73
C PHE A 45 11.78 0.88 -8.84
N ASP A 46 12.14 1.36 -10.02
CA ASP A 46 11.26 1.31 -11.18
C ASP A 46 10.92 -0.15 -11.52
N THR A 47 9.64 -0.48 -11.68
CA THR A 47 9.16 -1.84 -11.97
C THR A 47 8.29 -1.88 -13.21
N SER A 48 8.28 -3.03 -13.90
CA SER A 48 7.33 -3.27 -14.96
C SER A 48 5.92 -3.46 -14.42
N SER A 49 4.91 -2.88 -15.08
CA SER A 49 3.50 -3.15 -14.78
C SER A 49 2.87 -4.15 -15.75
N MET A 50 3.62 -4.65 -16.72
CA MET A 50 3.16 -5.63 -17.71
C MET A 50 4.28 -6.63 -18.02
N ASP A 51 3.89 -7.78 -18.52
CA ASP A 51 4.81 -8.75 -19.09
C ASP A 51 5.22 -8.30 -20.50
N GLY A 52 6.52 -8.30 -20.77
CA GLY A 52 7.01 -7.81 -22.06
C GLY A 52 8.51 -7.64 -22.11
N PHE A 53 8.95 -6.62 -22.85
CA PHE A 53 10.36 -6.35 -23.09
C PHE A 53 10.68 -4.89 -22.74
N ALA A 54 11.59 -4.70 -21.81
CA ALA A 54 12.08 -3.42 -21.39
C ALA A 54 13.07 -2.87 -22.43
N VAL A 55 12.79 -1.68 -22.93
CA VAL A 55 13.54 -0.99 -23.99
C VAL A 55 13.78 0.47 -23.63
N LYS A 56 14.62 1.13 -24.39
CA LYS A 56 14.77 2.58 -24.35
C LYS A 56 13.70 3.23 -25.25
N LYS A 57 12.80 4.03 -24.69
CA LYS A 57 11.70 4.69 -25.43
C LYS A 57 12.18 5.43 -26.67
N SER A 58 13.33 6.12 -26.59
CA SER A 58 13.88 6.88 -27.72
C SER A 58 14.33 6.03 -28.92
N SER A 59 14.39 4.69 -28.74
CA SER A 59 14.70 3.74 -29.83
C SER A 59 13.45 3.29 -30.58
N LEU A 60 12.28 3.37 -29.96
CA LEU A 60 11.02 2.96 -30.58
C LEU A 60 10.66 3.86 -31.76
N GLY A 61 10.16 3.24 -32.85
CA GLY A 61 9.86 3.91 -34.11
C GLY A 61 11.09 4.14 -35.02
N LYS A 62 12.31 4.00 -34.48
CA LYS A 62 13.56 4.03 -35.24
C LYS A 62 14.14 2.63 -35.44
N ILE A 63 14.00 1.80 -34.40
CA ILE A 63 14.46 0.41 -34.36
C ILE A 63 13.24 -0.47 -34.21
N VAL A 64 13.11 -1.49 -35.05
CA VAL A 64 12.00 -2.46 -35.02
C VAL A 64 12.45 -3.83 -34.48
N ARG A 65 13.75 -4.09 -34.41
CA ARG A 65 14.37 -5.36 -33.98
C ARG A 65 15.32 -5.12 -32.82
N PHE A 66 15.07 -5.74 -31.68
CA PHE A 66 15.88 -5.61 -30.46
C PHE A 66 16.48 -6.96 -30.07
N LYS A 67 17.75 -6.94 -29.69
CA LYS A 67 18.45 -8.13 -29.16
C LYS A 67 18.05 -8.35 -27.70
N ILE A 68 17.65 -9.57 -27.37
CA ILE A 68 17.36 -9.96 -25.99
C ILE A 68 18.67 -10.26 -25.28
N LEU A 69 18.95 -9.55 -24.17
CA LEU A 69 20.13 -9.78 -23.33
C LEU A 69 19.88 -10.88 -22.28
N GLY A 70 18.63 -11.06 -21.89
CA GLY A 70 18.23 -12.00 -20.86
C GLY A 70 16.84 -11.65 -20.33
N GLU A 71 16.52 -12.13 -19.14
CA GLU A 71 15.25 -11.87 -18.49
C GLU A 71 15.43 -11.50 -17.02
N THR A 72 14.49 -10.74 -16.48
CA THR A 72 14.41 -10.38 -15.06
C THR A 72 13.06 -10.81 -14.52
N ALA A 73 13.06 -11.77 -13.60
CA ALA A 73 11.86 -12.21 -12.89
C ALA A 73 11.45 -11.24 -11.80
N ALA A 74 10.18 -11.29 -11.37
CA ALA A 74 9.72 -10.55 -10.20
C ALA A 74 10.48 -11.00 -8.95
N GLY A 75 10.95 -10.04 -8.15
CA GLY A 75 11.74 -10.31 -6.94
C GLY A 75 13.23 -10.60 -7.19
N ALA A 76 13.67 -10.71 -8.45
CA ALA A 76 15.07 -10.83 -8.79
C ALA A 76 15.72 -9.44 -8.97
N ASP A 77 17.00 -9.34 -8.63
CA ASP A 77 17.80 -8.16 -9.01
C ASP A 77 18.07 -8.17 -10.51
N SER A 78 18.15 -6.97 -11.07
CA SER A 78 18.50 -6.77 -12.48
C SER A 78 19.75 -5.91 -12.58
N ASP A 79 20.84 -6.54 -13.00
CA ASP A 79 22.11 -5.86 -13.30
C ASP A 79 22.26 -5.51 -14.78
N PHE A 80 21.23 -5.80 -15.59
CA PHE A 80 21.25 -5.47 -17.00
C PHE A 80 21.33 -3.97 -17.24
N VAL A 81 22.18 -3.61 -18.21
CA VAL A 81 22.29 -2.25 -18.77
C VAL A 81 22.03 -2.37 -20.25
N ILE A 82 20.99 -1.72 -20.76
CA ILE A 82 20.62 -1.84 -22.18
C ILE A 82 21.13 -0.69 -23.02
N ASN A 83 21.53 -1.00 -24.24
CA ASN A 83 21.81 -0.06 -25.34
C ASN A 83 20.57 0.15 -26.21
N PRO A 84 20.56 1.11 -27.15
CA PRO A 84 19.37 1.45 -27.96
C PRO A 84 18.71 0.28 -28.72
N ASN A 85 19.50 -0.72 -29.16
CA ASN A 85 19.03 -1.88 -29.93
C ASN A 85 18.91 -3.16 -29.08
N GLU A 86 18.92 -3.02 -27.76
CA GLU A 86 18.86 -4.13 -26.83
C GLU A 86 17.59 -4.06 -25.98
N CYS A 87 17.14 -5.19 -25.48
CA CYS A 87 16.03 -5.34 -24.56
C CYS A 87 16.29 -6.45 -23.54
N VAL A 88 15.53 -6.39 -22.45
CA VAL A 88 15.48 -7.46 -21.45
C VAL A 88 14.03 -7.87 -21.29
N ARG A 89 13.77 -9.17 -21.26
CA ARG A 89 12.45 -9.68 -20.92
C ARG A 89 12.12 -9.36 -19.47
N VAL A 90 10.95 -8.79 -19.23
CA VAL A 90 10.48 -8.40 -17.92
C VAL A 90 9.08 -8.92 -17.67
N TYR A 91 8.78 -9.17 -16.42
CA TYR A 91 7.48 -9.61 -15.94
C TYR A 91 6.89 -8.56 -15.02
N THR A 92 5.58 -8.58 -14.84
CA THR A 92 4.89 -7.68 -13.91
C THR A 92 5.53 -7.73 -12.52
N GLY A 93 5.91 -6.57 -12.00
CA GLY A 93 6.60 -6.44 -10.70
C GLY A 93 8.12 -6.60 -10.75
N SER A 94 8.71 -7.02 -11.88
CA SER A 94 10.18 -7.13 -11.99
C SER A 94 10.84 -5.75 -12.07
N ARG A 95 12.08 -5.68 -11.58
CA ARG A 95 12.91 -4.48 -11.65
C ARG A 95 13.28 -4.13 -13.08
N MET A 96 13.14 -2.86 -13.43
CA MET A 96 13.55 -2.36 -14.75
C MET A 96 15.08 -2.39 -14.90
N PRO A 97 15.61 -2.84 -16.05
CA PRO A 97 17.02 -2.71 -16.38
C PRO A 97 17.47 -1.25 -16.40
N LYS A 98 18.74 -1.01 -16.15
CA LYS A 98 19.32 0.34 -16.31
C LYS A 98 19.17 0.81 -17.77
N ASN A 99 18.87 2.08 -17.94
CA ASN A 99 18.62 2.76 -19.22
C ASN A 99 17.30 2.35 -19.93
N ALA A 100 16.49 1.43 -19.35
CA ALA A 100 15.16 1.15 -19.83
C ALA A 100 14.14 2.12 -19.18
N ASP A 101 13.25 2.65 -19.96
CA ASP A 101 12.22 3.58 -19.52
C ASP A 101 10.83 3.29 -20.15
N PHE A 102 10.74 2.16 -20.87
CA PHE A 102 9.53 1.73 -21.56
C PHE A 102 9.46 0.20 -21.61
N VAL A 103 8.25 -0.36 -21.51
CA VAL A 103 7.99 -1.79 -21.73
C VAL A 103 7.09 -1.94 -22.95
N VAL A 104 7.56 -2.69 -23.94
CA VAL A 104 6.71 -3.17 -25.02
C VAL A 104 6.07 -4.46 -24.55
N ILE A 105 4.74 -4.49 -24.47
CA ILE A 105 4.01 -5.67 -24.02
C ILE A 105 4.24 -6.84 -24.96
N GLN A 106 4.29 -8.06 -24.44
CA GLN A 106 4.65 -9.26 -25.22
C GLN A 106 3.72 -9.49 -26.41
N GLU A 107 2.42 -9.13 -26.31
CA GLU A 107 1.42 -9.24 -27.37
C GLU A 107 1.74 -8.40 -28.59
N ASN A 108 2.51 -7.34 -28.39
CA ASN A 108 2.93 -6.42 -29.44
C ASN A 108 4.32 -6.75 -30.01
N THR A 109 4.83 -7.95 -29.71
CA THR A 109 6.14 -8.39 -30.16
C THR A 109 6.05 -9.75 -30.87
N ARG A 110 7.01 -10.01 -31.76
CA ARG A 110 7.26 -11.33 -32.36
C ARG A 110 8.67 -11.75 -32.02
N LEU A 111 8.81 -12.91 -31.41
CA LEU A 111 10.11 -13.54 -31.11
C LEU A 111 10.72 -14.13 -32.39
N GLU A 112 12.01 -13.90 -32.57
CA GLU A 112 12.81 -14.49 -33.64
C GLU A 112 14.21 -14.83 -33.09
N GLY A 113 14.39 -16.07 -32.66
CA GLY A 113 15.61 -16.49 -31.95
C GLY A 113 15.88 -15.60 -30.73
N ASN A 114 17.04 -14.97 -30.69
CA ASN A 114 17.47 -14.08 -29.62
C ASN A 114 17.06 -12.62 -29.82
N PHE A 115 16.04 -12.36 -30.66
CA PHE A 115 15.56 -11.03 -30.98
C PHE A 115 14.05 -10.94 -30.83
N ILE A 116 13.56 -9.73 -30.63
CA ILE A 116 12.15 -9.40 -30.80
C ILE A 116 11.98 -8.41 -31.97
N HIS A 117 10.87 -8.55 -32.67
CA HIS A 117 10.34 -7.52 -33.56
C HIS A 117 9.17 -6.84 -32.88
N VAL A 118 9.18 -5.51 -32.85
CA VAL A 118 8.09 -4.71 -32.29
C VAL A 118 7.08 -4.44 -33.40
N ASN A 119 5.85 -4.95 -33.23
CA ASN A 119 4.75 -4.77 -34.18
C ASN A 119 3.96 -3.48 -33.93
N GLY A 120 4.01 -2.96 -32.69
CA GLY A 120 3.34 -1.74 -32.29
C GLY A 120 3.57 -1.42 -30.81
N TYR A 121 3.25 -0.19 -30.42
CA TYR A 121 3.29 0.23 -29.02
C TYR A 121 2.44 1.49 -28.83
N ASP A 122 1.89 1.67 -27.63
CA ASP A 122 1.24 2.93 -27.25
C ASP A 122 2.27 3.88 -26.63
N LYS A 123 2.53 5.00 -27.31
CA LYS A 123 3.50 6.02 -26.86
C LYS A 123 3.17 6.62 -25.49
N ASN A 124 1.90 6.59 -25.08
CA ASN A 124 1.42 7.20 -23.84
C ASN A 124 1.45 6.24 -22.65
N SER A 125 1.63 4.95 -22.90
CA SER A 125 1.60 3.90 -21.88
C SER A 125 2.97 3.24 -21.74
N PRO A 126 3.89 3.81 -20.94
CA PRO A 126 5.24 3.28 -20.79
C PRO A 126 5.30 1.96 -20.00
N TYR A 127 4.22 1.59 -19.32
CA TYR A 127 4.09 0.40 -18.48
C TYR A 127 5.22 0.26 -17.43
N VAL A 128 5.71 1.40 -16.94
CA VAL A 128 6.73 1.46 -15.88
C VAL A 128 6.15 2.15 -14.67
N ARG A 129 6.12 1.45 -13.54
CA ARG A 129 5.79 2.02 -12.22
C ARG A 129 7.07 2.60 -11.62
N LYS A 130 7.04 3.90 -11.40
CA LYS A 130 8.20 4.63 -10.89
C LYS A 130 8.44 4.35 -9.40
N LEU A 131 9.72 4.36 -9.03
CA LEU A 131 10.18 4.34 -7.65
C LEU A 131 9.36 5.31 -6.79
N GLY A 132 8.82 4.83 -5.67
CA GLY A 132 8.06 5.64 -4.73
C GLY A 132 6.70 6.11 -5.23
N LEU A 133 6.13 5.46 -6.26
CA LEU A 133 4.81 5.81 -6.81
C LEU A 133 3.70 5.74 -5.75
N ASP A 134 3.69 4.69 -4.93
CA ASP A 134 2.67 4.48 -3.91
C ASP A 134 3.04 5.20 -2.60
N PHE A 135 4.28 5.02 -2.14
CA PHE A 135 4.79 5.65 -0.93
C PHE A 135 6.24 6.11 -1.12
N LYS A 136 6.54 7.32 -0.67
CA LYS A 136 7.91 7.87 -0.67
C LYS A 136 8.50 7.83 0.72
N LYS A 137 9.76 7.43 0.81
CA LYS A 137 10.56 7.52 2.04
C LYS A 137 10.51 8.94 2.60
N GLY A 138 10.24 9.05 3.90
CA GLY A 138 10.13 10.33 4.60
C GLY A 138 8.71 10.90 4.66
N GLN A 139 7.76 10.42 3.88
CA GLN A 139 6.34 10.76 4.04
C GLN A 139 5.85 10.35 5.42
N THR A 140 4.81 11.02 5.89
CA THR A 140 4.21 10.76 7.21
C THR A 140 2.72 10.48 7.04
N ILE A 141 2.26 9.39 7.64
CA ILE A 141 0.84 9.12 7.84
C ILE A 141 0.43 9.88 9.10
N SER A 142 -0.53 10.78 8.96
CA SER A 142 -1.01 11.66 10.05
C SER A 142 -1.76 10.89 11.14
N HIS A 143 -1.93 11.54 12.30
CA HIS A 143 -2.76 11.07 13.41
C HIS A 143 -3.60 12.25 13.96
N PRO A 144 -4.70 12.00 14.67
CA PRO A 144 -5.35 10.71 14.85
C PRO A 144 -6.04 10.26 13.56
N ILE A 145 -5.97 8.97 13.25
CA ILE A 145 -6.68 8.35 12.13
C ILE A 145 -7.20 6.97 12.55
N LEU A 146 -8.43 6.66 12.16
CA LEU A 146 -8.99 5.32 12.36
C LEU A 146 -8.31 4.33 11.42
N ILE A 147 -7.83 3.24 11.98
CA ILE A 147 -7.16 2.19 11.22
C ILE A 147 -8.23 1.27 10.63
N ASP A 148 -8.40 1.38 9.33
CA ASP A 148 -9.25 0.49 8.53
C ASP A 148 -8.41 -0.59 7.82
N TYR A 149 -9.08 -1.48 7.08
CA TYR A 149 -8.41 -2.55 6.34
C TYR A 149 -7.48 -2.03 5.24
N LYS A 150 -7.74 -0.84 4.67
CA LYS A 150 -6.88 -0.22 3.65
C LYS A 150 -5.58 0.25 4.27
N LEU A 151 -5.66 0.89 5.42
CA LEU A 151 -4.48 1.34 6.16
C LEU A 151 -3.66 0.15 6.66
N ILE A 152 -4.30 -0.95 7.13
CA ILE A 152 -3.60 -2.18 7.51
C ILE A 152 -2.82 -2.73 6.30
N SER A 153 -3.45 -2.85 5.14
CA SER A 153 -2.79 -3.32 3.91
C SER A 153 -1.59 -2.45 3.53
N ALA A 154 -1.76 -1.13 3.59
CA ALA A 154 -0.68 -0.18 3.31
C ALA A 154 0.48 -0.32 4.31
N LEU A 155 0.19 -0.41 5.61
CA LEU A 155 1.20 -0.56 6.66
C LEU A 155 1.92 -1.91 6.56
N ALA A 156 1.21 -2.98 6.22
CA ALA A 156 1.80 -4.30 5.96
C ALA A 156 2.79 -4.26 4.78
N SER A 157 2.41 -3.59 3.67
CA SER A 157 3.31 -3.42 2.51
C SER A 157 4.57 -2.62 2.86
N LEU A 158 4.48 -1.71 3.83
CA LEU A 158 5.58 -0.94 4.39
C LEU A 158 6.36 -1.70 5.47
N ASN A 159 5.99 -2.94 5.76
CA ASN A 159 6.60 -3.84 6.75
C ASN A 159 6.50 -3.32 8.20
N PHE A 160 5.37 -2.70 8.55
CA PHE A 160 5.07 -2.39 9.94
C PHE A 160 4.49 -3.64 10.64
N GLU A 161 5.17 -4.10 11.68
CA GLU A 161 4.71 -5.21 12.51
C GLU A 161 3.77 -4.72 13.63
N LYS A 162 4.06 -3.55 14.19
CA LYS A 162 3.34 -2.95 15.32
C LYS A 162 2.99 -1.50 15.05
N VAL A 163 1.91 -1.06 15.66
CA VAL A 163 1.45 0.34 15.61
C VAL A 163 1.12 0.86 16.99
N SER A 164 1.36 2.15 17.21
CA SER A 164 0.95 2.84 18.42
C SER A 164 -0.48 3.36 18.27
N VAL A 165 -1.39 2.90 19.12
CA VAL A 165 -2.81 3.25 19.06
C VAL A 165 -3.29 3.85 20.37
N ILE A 166 -4.39 4.61 20.30
CA ILE A 166 -5.09 5.10 21.51
C ILE A 166 -5.68 3.89 22.24
N LYS A 167 -5.38 3.78 23.52
CA LYS A 167 -5.91 2.72 24.40
C LYS A 167 -7.43 2.85 24.51
N LYS A 168 -8.13 1.72 24.44
CA LYS A 168 -9.58 1.71 24.66
C LYS A 168 -9.92 2.19 26.06
N PRO A 169 -10.89 3.12 26.23
CA PRO A 169 -11.34 3.54 27.56
C PRO A 169 -11.99 2.34 28.29
N ARG A 170 -11.84 2.33 29.60
CA ARG A 170 -12.64 1.43 30.44
C ARG A 170 -13.97 2.11 30.72
N VAL A 171 -15.06 1.45 30.36
CA VAL A 171 -16.42 1.94 30.56
C VAL A 171 -17.07 1.10 31.66
N CYS A 172 -17.63 1.76 32.68
CA CYS A 172 -18.45 1.13 33.69
C CYS A 172 -19.91 1.53 33.46
N ILE A 173 -20.79 0.57 33.33
CA ILE A 173 -22.24 0.78 33.21
C ILE A 173 -22.84 0.48 34.56
N ILE A 174 -23.47 1.47 35.22
CA ILE A 174 -24.11 1.36 36.50
C ILE A 174 -25.63 1.39 36.29
N PRO A 175 -26.31 0.24 36.23
CA PRO A 175 -27.77 0.23 36.12
C PRO A 175 -28.37 0.70 37.47
N THR A 176 -29.35 1.58 37.40
CA THR A 176 -30.08 2.11 38.59
C THR A 176 -31.57 1.92 38.36
N GLY A 177 -32.24 1.40 39.39
CA GLY A 177 -33.68 1.15 39.36
C GLY A 177 -34.01 -0.30 39.73
N ASN A 178 -35.02 -0.48 40.56
CA ASN A 178 -35.47 -1.78 41.03
C ASN A 178 -36.19 -2.62 39.94
N GLU A 179 -36.54 -1.97 38.84
CA GLU A 179 -37.16 -2.57 37.66
C GLU A 179 -36.13 -3.26 36.75
N ILE A 180 -34.84 -2.93 36.89
CA ILE A 180 -33.76 -3.48 36.07
C ILE A 180 -33.33 -4.83 36.59
N LEU A 181 -33.54 -5.86 35.81
CA LEU A 181 -33.19 -7.22 36.15
C LEU A 181 -31.94 -7.69 35.43
N ALA A 182 -31.14 -8.51 36.10
CA ALA A 182 -30.03 -9.19 35.44
C ALA A 182 -30.55 -10.15 34.35
N LEU A 183 -29.77 -10.31 33.28
CA LEU A 183 -30.09 -11.28 32.22
C LEU A 183 -30.30 -12.69 32.82
N GLY A 184 -31.37 -13.36 32.39
CA GLY A 184 -31.75 -14.70 32.93
C GLY A 184 -32.56 -14.67 34.21
N SER A 185 -32.77 -13.53 34.86
CA SER A 185 -33.66 -13.41 36.03
C SER A 185 -35.11 -13.53 35.64
N LYS A 186 -35.92 -14.21 36.51
CA LYS A 186 -37.36 -14.23 36.35
C LYS A 186 -37.97 -12.93 36.89
N ALA A 187 -38.74 -12.23 36.08
CA ALA A 187 -39.54 -11.09 36.56
C ALA A 187 -40.46 -11.53 37.67
N LYS A 188 -40.41 -10.92 38.85
CA LYS A 188 -41.41 -11.16 39.87
C LYS A 188 -42.75 -10.62 39.36
N LYS A 189 -43.71 -11.51 39.10
CA LYS A 189 -45.10 -11.08 38.87
C LYS A 189 -45.58 -10.37 40.12
N LYS A 190 -45.95 -9.12 40.00
CA LYS A 190 -46.72 -8.40 41.02
C LYS A 190 -48.16 -8.91 41.00
#